data_7bb65bcd0152a60240dd44c61776fc6f
#
_entry.id   7bb65bcd0152a60240dd44c61776fc6f
#
_cell.length_a   1.000
_cell.length_b   1.000
_cell.length_c   1.000
_cell.angle_alpha   90.00
_cell.angle_beta   90.00
_cell.angle_gamma   90.00
#
_symmetry.space_group_name_H-M   'P 1'
#
loop_
_entity.id
_entity.type
_entity.pdbx_description
1 polymer ?
#
loop_
_entity_poly.entity_id
_entity_poly.type
_entity_poly.pdbx_seq_one_letter_code
_entity_poly.pdbx_strand_id
1 'polypeptide(L)'
;MITERSVATFLDELASGAPTPGGGSAAAIIGAMGAALLSMVCNVTIGKKGQEAVEPDMKAVRDETEKLRAALTVMVADDIAAFDGLMTAYRLPKSSEEEKSRRAEAIQANLRAATETPLACARACAAVVAQSRRAAEKGFAGVVSDAGVGVLAANSALRSAALNVYINAPSIQDRAYALAATTEIEKLLDQCARESESVFALVRSRLG
;
A
#
# COMPACT_ATOMS: atom_id res chain seq x y z
N MET A 1 -10.90 11.74 10.77
CA MET A 1 -9.58 11.15 10.37
C MET A 1 -9.13 11.81 9.07
N ILE A 2 -7.84 11.69 8.68
CA ILE A 2 -7.32 12.29 7.43
C ILE A 2 -8.07 11.75 6.19
N THR A 3 -8.50 10.51 6.23
CA THR A 3 -9.29 9.81 5.19
C THR A 3 -10.75 10.27 5.09
N GLU A 4 -11.23 11.09 6.02
CA GLU A 4 -12.57 11.72 5.98
C GLU A 4 -12.54 13.12 5.34
N ARG A 5 -11.34 13.62 5.04
CA ARG A 5 -11.17 14.91 4.40
C ARG A 5 -11.36 14.82 2.89
N SER A 6 -11.57 15.96 2.25
CA SER A 6 -11.63 15.98 0.79
C SER A 6 -10.27 15.61 0.18
N VAL A 7 -10.27 15.08 -1.04
CA VAL A 7 -9.05 14.82 -1.81
C VAL A 7 -8.21 16.11 -1.94
N ALA A 8 -8.85 17.26 -2.18
CA ALA A 8 -8.16 18.53 -2.28
C ALA A 8 -7.42 18.86 -0.98
N THR A 9 -8.08 18.75 0.17
CA THR A 9 -7.45 18.99 1.49
C THR A 9 -6.26 18.05 1.73
N PHE A 10 -6.38 16.77 1.38
CA PHE A 10 -5.27 15.82 1.51
C PHE A 10 -4.08 16.21 0.63
N LEU A 11 -4.33 16.62 -0.61
CA LEU A 11 -3.28 17.06 -1.54
C LEU A 11 -2.60 18.36 -1.08
N ASP A 12 -3.37 19.31 -0.55
CA ASP A 12 -2.83 20.56 0.01
C ASP A 12 -1.93 20.29 1.23
N GLU A 13 -2.35 19.38 2.12
CA GLU A 13 -1.55 18.97 3.28
C GLU A 13 -0.28 18.23 2.84
N LEU A 14 -0.38 17.30 1.90
CA LEU A 14 0.76 16.55 1.35
C LEU A 14 1.78 17.47 0.66
N ALA A 15 1.33 18.52 0.01
CA ALA A 15 2.18 19.52 -0.66
C ALA A 15 2.77 20.55 0.29
N SER A 16 2.35 20.58 1.55
CA SER A 16 2.78 21.54 2.54
C SER A 16 4.22 21.28 3.05
N GLY A 17 4.74 22.14 3.89
CA GLY A 17 6.01 21.92 4.61
C GLY A 17 5.85 21.09 5.89
N ALA A 18 4.66 20.55 6.19
CA ALA A 18 4.45 19.68 7.34
C ALA A 18 5.12 18.32 7.13
N PRO A 19 5.61 17.67 8.19
CA PRO A 19 6.27 16.37 8.07
C PRO A 19 5.31 15.22 7.76
N THR A 20 4.02 15.39 8.03
CA THR A 20 2.94 14.44 7.75
C THR A 20 1.70 15.18 7.22
N PRO A 21 0.89 14.58 6.31
CA PRO A 21 1.11 13.29 5.65
C PRO A 21 2.32 13.32 4.72
N GLY A 22 2.96 12.15 4.51
CA GLY A 22 4.14 11.99 3.66
C GLY A 22 4.01 10.87 2.64
N GLY A 23 5.16 10.38 2.18
CA GLY A 23 5.25 9.35 1.14
C GLY A 23 4.58 8.03 1.50
N GLY A 24 4.60 7.61 2.77
CA GLY A 24 3.93 6.40 3.22
C GLY A 24 2.42 6.53 3.20
N SER A 25 1.88 7.66 3.68
CA SER A 25 0.46 7.99 3.57
C SER A 25 0.00 8.04 2.11
N ALA A 26 0.80 8.65 1.22
CA ALA A 26 0.53 8.67 -0.22
C ALA A 26 0.52 7.26 -0.82
N ALA A 27 1.48 6.40 -0.46
CA ALA A 27 1.53 5.01 -0.91
C ALA A 27 0.25 4.24 -0.53
N ALA A 28 -0.20 4.39 0.73
CA ALA A 28 -1.42 3.74 1.22
C ALA A 28 -2.68 4.20 0.45
N ILE A 29 -2.82 5.50 0.18
CA ILE A 29 -3.93 6.05 -0.63
C ILE A 29 -3.89 5.51 -2.07
N ILE A 30 -2.73 5.51 -2.72
CA ILE A 30 -2.58 4.99 -4.09
C ILE A 30 -2.95 3.49 -4.12
N GLY A 31 -2.52 2.72 -3.13
CA GLY A 31 -2.88 1.30 -3.01
C GLY A 31 -4.38 1.08 -2.81
N ALA A 32 -5.01 1.90 -1.96
CA ALA A 32 -6.46 1.87 -1.74
C ALA A 32 -7.24 2.23 -3.00
N MET A 33 -6.76 3.18 -3.80
CA MET A 33 -7.34 3.52 -5.11
C MET A 33 -7.24 2.34 -6.09
N GLY A 34 -6.09 1.62 -6.11
CA GLY A 34 -5.93 0.40 -6.90
C GLY A 34 -6.95 -0.67 -6.53
N ALA A 35 -7.13 -0.95 -5.24
CA ALA A 35 -8.12 -1.88 -4.73
C ALA A 35 -9.55 -1.45 -5.08
N ALA A 36 -9.87 -0.15 -4.93
CA ALA A 36 -11.18 0.41 -5.27
C ALA A 36 -11.53 0.23 -6.76
N LEU A 37 -10.56 0.43 -7.65
CA LEU A 37 -10.77 0.22 -9.10
C LEU A 37 -11.07 -1.24 -9.43
N LEU A 38 -10.36 -2.20 -8.80
CA LEU A 38 -10.67 -3.62 -8.99
C LEU A 38 -12.07 -3.97 -8.44
N SER A 39 -12.45 -3.43 -7.26
CA SER A 39 -13.80 -3.58 -6.72
C SER A 39 -14.85 -3.01 -7.67
N MET A 40 -14.61 -1.87 -8.28
CA MET A 40 -15.49 -1.24 -9.25
C MET A 40 -15.69 -2.13 -10.48
N VAL A 41 -14.60 -2.67 -11.05
CA VAL A 41 -14.68 -3.62 -12.18
C VAL A 41 -15.56 -4.81 -11.82
N CYS A 42 -15.40 -5.36 -10.63
CA CYS A 42 -16.23 -6.47 -10.15
C CYS A 42 -17.70 -6.06 -10.01
N ASN A 43 -17.98 -4.93 -9.37
CA ASN A 43 -19.34 -4.44 -9.14
C ASN A 43 -20.10 -4.13 -10.46
N VAL A 44 -19.41 -3.62 -11.46
CA VAL A 44 -19.99 -3.39 -12.80
C VAL A 44 -20.24 -4.71 -13.55
N THR A 45 -19.50 -5.76 -13.23
CA THR A 45 -19.62 -7.08 -13.87
C THR A 45 -20.72 -7.94 -13.24
N ILE A 46 -20.85 -7.91 -11.92
CA ILE A 46 -21.81 -8.69 -11.14
C ILE A 46 -23.23 -8.28 -11.52
N GLY A 47 -24.10 -9.27 -11.80
CA GLY A 47 -25.48 -9.06 -12.20
C GLY A 47 -25.68 -8.53 -13.63
N LYS A 48 -24.61 -8.38 -14.41
CA LYS A 48 -24.69 -7.94 -15.80
C LYS A 48 -25.10 -9.10 -16.69
N LYS A 49 -26.11 -8.90 -17.54
CA LYS A 49 -26.60 -9.90 -18.49
C LYS A 49 -25.44 -10.41 -19.37
N GLY A 50 -25.28 -11.72 -19.45
CA GLY A 50 -24.22 -12.40 -20.20
C GLY A 50 -22.90 -12.53 -19.42
N GLN A 51 -22.87 -12.16 -18.14
CA GLN A 51 -21.70 -12.31 -17.26
C GLN A 51 -21.95 -13.30 -16.10
N GLU A 52 -23.03 -14.06 -16.16
CA GLU A 52 -23.48 -14.96 -15.09
C GLU A 52 -22.41 -16.01 -14.73
N ALA A 53 -21.70 -16.52 -15.74
CA ALA A 53 -20.66 -17.55 -15.57
C ALA A 53 -19.45 -17.07 -14.77
N VAL A 54 -19.14 -15.76 -14.80
CA VAL A 54 -17.98 -15.18 -14.09
C VAL A 54 -18.35 -14.54 -12.75
N GLU A 55 -19.64 -14.45 -12.44
CA GLU A 55 -20.15 -13.77 -11.25
C GLU A 55 -19.57 -14.32 -9.93
N PRO A 56 -19.42 -15.65 -9.71
CA PRO A 56 -18.80 -16.18 -8.49
C PRO A 56 -17.35 -15.69 -8.31
N ASP A 57 -16.57 -15.68 -9.38
CA ASP A 57 -15.18 -15.17 -9.35
C ASP A 57 -15.14 -13.67 -9.05
N MET A 58 -16.03 -12.90 -9.68
CA MET A 58 -16.08 -11.45 -9.46
C MET A 58 -16.49 -11.10 -8.04
N LYS A 59 -17.41 -11.87 -7.43
CA LYS A 59 -17.76 -11.71 -6.02
C LYS A 59 -16.56 -11.99 -5.11
N ALA A 60 -15.82 -13.07 -5.37
CA ALA A 60 -14.63 -13.41 -4.57
C ALA A 60 -13.53 -12.33 -4.69
N VAL A 61 -13.26 -11.84 -5.89
CA VAL A 61 -12.30 -10.75 -6.12
C VAL A 61 -12.76 -9.46 -5.41
N ARG A 62 -14.03 -9.08 -5.55
CA ARG A 62 -14.60 -7.90 -4.88
C ARG A 62 -14.45 -7.98 -3.37
N ASP A 63 -14.83 -9.10 -2.78
CA ASP A 63 -14.83 -9.26 -1.32
C ASP A 63 -13.41 -9.16 -0.76
N GLU A 64 -12.40 -9.64 -1.50
CA GLU A 64 -11.00 -9.49 -1.12
C GLU A 64 -10.48 -8.06 -1.35
N THR A 65 -10.79 -7.45 -2.49
CA THR A 65 -10.32 -6.09 -2.78
C THR A 65 -10.98 -5.05 -1.86
N GLU A 66 -12.21 -5.26 -1.39
CA GLU A 66 -12.85 -4.39 -0.39
C GLU A 66 -12.15 -4.48 0.98
N LYS A 67 -11.72 -5.68 1.42
CA LYS A 67 -10.92 -5.82 2.64
C LYS A 67 -9.57 -5.10 2.49
N LEU A 68 -8.90 -5.28 1.37
CA LEU A 68 -7.61 -4.63 1.08
C LEU A 68 -7.75 -3.11 1.02
N ARG A 69 -8.81 -2.60 0.36
CA ARG A 69 -9.12 -1.18 0.32
C ARG A 69 -9.32 -0.60 1.73
N ALA A 70 -10.10 -1.28 2.56
CA ALA A 70 -10.33 -0.86 3.94
C ALA A 70 -9.03 -0.86 4.75
N ALA A 71 -8.23 -1.92 4.66
CA ALA A 71 -6.94 -2.03 5.36
C ALA A 71 -5.97 -0.91 4.92
N LEU A 72 -5.80 -0.70 3.62
CA LEU A 72 -4.93 0.36 3.08
C LEU A 72 -5.41 1.77 3.49
N THR A 73 -6.72 1.97 3.61
CA THR A 73 -7.29 3.23 4.10
C THR A 73 -6.90 3.50 5.56
N VAL A 74 -6.90 2.48 6.41
CA VAL A 74 -6.44 2.59 7.82
C VAL A 74 -4.94 2.88 7.89
N MET A 75 -4.13 2.25 7.04
CA MET A 75 -2.67 2.41 7.03
C MET A 75 -2.20 3.85 6.77
N VAL A 76 -3.06 4.73 6.25
CA VAL A 76 -2.76 6.18 6.16
C VAL A 76 -2.56 6.80 7.54
N ALA A 77 -3.43 6.46 8.49
CA ALA A 77 -3.30 6.94 9.86
C ALA A 77 -2.16 6.24 10.61
N ASP A 78 -1.93 4.94 10.32
CA ASP A 78 -0.85 4.16 10.93
C ASP A 78 0.53 4.72 10.53
N ASP A 79 0.70 5.15 9.27
CA ASP A 79 1.94 5.81 8.79
C ASP A 79 2.23 7.10 9.56
N ILE A 80 1.22 7.95 9.73
CA ILE A 80 1.34 9.20 10.49
C ILE A 80 1.72 8.89 11.94
N ALA A 81 1.01 7.94 12.57
CA ALA A 81 1.26 7.57 13.97
C ALA A 81 2.68 6.98 14.16
N ALA A 82 3.14 6.14 13.24
CA ALA A 82 4.49 5.56 13.28
C ALA A 82 5.58 6.64 13.15
N PHE A 83 5.38 7.61 12.25
CA PHE A 83 6.29 8.74 12.11
C PHE A 83 6.32 9.61 13.37
N ASP A 84 5.15 10.00 13.90
CA ASP A 84 5.03 10.83 15.10
C ASP A 84 5.66 10.15 16.32
N GLY A 85 5.48 8.84 16.47
CA GLY A 85 6.12 8.03 17.49
C GLY A 85 7.64 8.09 17.41
N LEU A 86 8.19 7.93 16.21
CA LEU A 86 9.65 8.00 15.99
C LEU A 86 10.18 9.41 16.27
N MET A 87 9.50 10.46 15.82
CA MET A 87 9.91 11.84 16.10
C MET A 87 9.84 12.16 17.61
N THR A 88 8.86 11.61 18.32
CA THR A 88 8.77 11.73 19.79
C THR A 88 9.94 11.04 20.46
N ALA A 89 10.33 9.84 20.05
CA ALA A 89 11.49 9.14 20.57
C ALA A 89 12.80 9.92 20.34
N TYR A 90 12.96 10.55 19.19
CA TYR A 90 14.13 11.40 18.92
C TYR A 90 14.22 12.64 19.80
N ARG A 91 13.11 13.15 20.35
CA ARG A 91 13.04 14.32 21.24
C ARG A 91 13.25 13.98 22.71
N LEU A 92 13.32 12.71 23.09
CA LEU A 92 13.55 12.30 24.48
C LEU A 92 14.86 12.87 25.02
N PRO A 93 14.94 13.16 26.35
CA PRO A 93 16.16 13.65 27.02
C PRO A 93 17.35 12.71 26.78
N LYS A 94 18.57 13.27 26.85
CA LYS A 94 19.83 12.56 26.64
C LYS A 94 20.98 13.07 27.51
N SER A 95 20.66 13.68 28.64
CA SER A 95 21.65 14.33 29.55
C SER A 95 22.35 13.32 30.47
N SER A 96 21.65 12.28 30.94
CA SER A 96 22.22 11.20 31.74
C SER A 96 22.38 9.91 30.92
N GLU A 97 23.17 8.95 31.43
CA GLU A 97 23.32 7.64 30.79
C GLU A 97 21.99 6.85 30.77
N GLU A 98 21.19 6.98 31.84
CA GLU A 98 19.88 6.37 31.91
C GLU A 98 18.93 6.97 30.83
N GLU A 99 18.93 8.28 30.67
CA GLU A 99 18.14 8.96 29.62
C GLU A 99 18.60 8.55 28.21
N LYS A 100 19.91 8.45 27.97
CA LYS A 100 20.47 7.96 26.71
C LYS A 100 20.00 6.53 26.38
N SER A 101 20.05 5.63 27.38
CA SER A 101 19.60 4.24 27.25
C SER A 101 18.10 4.18 26.87
N ARG A 102 17.26 4.83 27.65
CA ARG A 102 15.80 4.90 27.40
C ARG A 102 15.49 5.47 26.02
N ARG A 103 16.19 6.53 25.64
CA ARG A 103 16.03 7.15 24.32
C ARG A 103 16.44 6.19 23.21
N ALA A 104 17.55 5.49 23.33
CA ALA A 104 18.01 4.53 22.34
C ALA A 104 17.01 3.38 22.17
N GLU A 105 16.51 2.82 23.27
CA GLU A 105 15.49 1.77 23.25
C GLU A 105 14.19 2.25 22.57
N ALA A 106 13.71 3.45 22.95
CA ALA A 106 12.51 4.03 22.34
C ALA A 106 12.69 4.29 20.83
N ILE A 107 13.85 4.77 20.40
CA ILE A 107 14.16 4.96 18.96
C ILE A 107 14.12 3.62 18.25
N GLN A 108 14.73 2.55 18.77
CA GLN A 108 14.74 1.25 18.12
C GLN A 108 13.34 0.61 18.04
N ALA A 109 12.53 0.74 19.08
CA ALA A 109 11.14 0.28 19.06
C ALA A 109 10.32 1.00 17.99
N ASN A 110 10.45 2.33 17.91
CA ASN A 110 9.72 3.14 16.93
C ASN A 110 10.26 2.97 15.50
N LEU A 111 11.57 2.75 15.30
CA LEU A 111 12.13 2.40 13.98
C LEU A 111 11.57 1.08 13.47
N ARG A 112 11.41 0.10 14.36
CA ARG A 112 10.77 -1.17 13.98
C ARG A 112 9.33 -0.96 13.53
N ALA A 113 8.54 -0.19 14.28
CA ALA A 113 7.16 0.17 13.90
C ALA A 113 7.11 0.95 12.58
N ALA A 114 7.97 1.97 12.42
CA ALA A 114 8.08 2.78 11.21
C ALA A 114 8.56 1.99 9.98
N THR A 115 9.14 0.79 10.17
CA THR A 115 9.51 -0.12 9.09
C THR A 115 8.39 -1.13 8.81
N GLU A 116 7.73 -1.66 9.84
CA GLU A 116 6.64 -2.63 9.67
C GLU A 116 5.42 -2.02 9.00
N THR A 117 5.08 -0.76 9.29
CA THR A 117 3.94 -0.07 8.67
C THR A 117 4.04 -0.03 7.13
N PRO A 118 5.12 0.50 6.51
CA PRO A 118 5.25 0.45 5.05
C PRO A 118 5.42 -0.97 4.50
N LEU A 119 6.00 -1.90 5.25
CA LEU A 119 6.10 -3.30 4.85
C LEU A 119 4.70 -3.95 4.78
N ALA A 120 3.83 -3.69 5.75
CA ALA A 120 2.44 -4.13 5.73
C ALA A 120 1.66 -3.51 4.55
N CYS A 121 1.89 -2.22 4.27
CA CYS A 121 1.31 -1.55 3.10
C CYS A 121 1.77 -2.23 1.79
N ALA A 122 3.05 -2.56 1.67
CA ALA A 122 3.58 -3.26 0.50
C ALA A 122 2.95 -4.66 0.32
N ARG A 123 2.77 -5.43 1.40
CA ARG A 123 2.07 -6.73 1.37
C ARG A 123 0.63 -6.58 0.90
N ALA A 124 -0.10 -5.59 1.41
CA ALA A 124 -1.47 -5.32 1.00
C ALA A 124 -1.55 -4.92 -0.48
N CYS A 125 -0.64 -4.07 -0.95
CA CYS A 125 -0.56 -3.69 -2.37
C CYS A 125 -0.23 -4.90 -3.26
N ALA A 126 0.66 -5.79 -2.84
CA ALA A 126 0.96 -7.04 -3.55
C ALA A 126 -0.27 -7.95 -3.65
N ALA A 127 -1.07 -8.03 -2.58
CA ALA A 127 -2.33 -8.75 -2.61
C ALA A 127 -3.33 -8.13 -3.58
N VAL A 128 -3.39 -6.79 -3.71
CA VAL A 128 -4.20 -6.12 -4.74
C VAL A 128 -3.70 -6.50 -6.15
N VAL A 129 -2.39 -6.46 -6.40
CA VAL A 129 -1.80 -6.89 -7.68
C VAL A 129 -2.21 -8.33 -8.01
N ALA A 130 -2.20 -9.24 -7.04
CA ALA A 130 -2.59 -10.64 -7.24
C ALA A 130 -4.08 -10.81 -7.64
N GLN A 131 -4.97 -9.89 -7.26
CA GLN A 131 -6.38 -9.93 -7.68
C GLN A 131 -6.61 -9.35 -9.08
N SER A 132 -5.71 -8.52 -9.58
CA SER A 132 -5.90 -7.75 -10.81
C SER A 132 -6.05 -8.62 -12.07
N ARG A 133 -5.34 -9.74 -12.15
CA ARG A 133 -5.44 -10.66 -13.29
C ARG A 133 -6.87 -11.18 -13.49
N ARG A 134 -7.50 -11.66 -12.42
CA ARG A 134 -8.89 -12.15 -12.51
C ARG A 134 -9.87 -11.05 -12.92
N ALA A 135 -9.69 -9.84 -12.36
CA ALA A 135 -10.49 -8.69 -12.74
C ALA A 135 -10.28 -8.33 -14.22
N ALA A 136 -9.02 -8.37 -14.69
CA ALA A 136 -8.68 -8.09 -16.10
C ALA A 136 -9.18 -9.17 -17.07
N GLU A 137 -9.15 -10.45 -16.71
CA GLU A 137 -9.59 -11.56 -17.55
C GLU A 137 -11.10 -11.68 -17.63
N LYS A 138 -11.79 -11.53 -16.49
CA LYS A 138 -13.21 -11.89 -16.34
C LYS A 138 -14.13 -10.67 -16.20
N GLY A 139 -13.58 -9.49 -15.93
CA GLY A 139 -14.34 -8.26 -15.83
C GLY A 139 -15.01 -7.89 -17.15
N PHE A 140 -16.14 -7.19 -17.06
CA PHE A 140 -16.87 -6.69 -18.22
C PHE A 140 -15.96 -5.82 -19.10
N ALA A 141 -15.96 -6.10 -20.40
CA ALA A 141 -15.04 -5.46 -21.36
C ALA A 141 -15.09 -3.92 -21.34
N GLY A 142 -16.26 -3.33 -21.07
CA GLY A 142 -16.42 -1.88 -21.05
C GLY A 142 -15.70 -1.16 -19.90
N VAL A 143 -15.17 -1.90 -18.90
CA VAL A 143 -14.42 -1.35 -17.77
C VAL A 143 -13.07 -2.07 -17.55
N VAL A 144 -12.60 -2.82 -18.55
CA VAL A 144 -11.35 -3.58 -18.42
C VAL A 144 -10.13 -2.67 -18.27
N SER A 145 -10.15 -1.47 -18.83
CA SER A 145 -9.12 -0.45 -18.64
C SER A 145 -8.90 -0.09 -17.17
N ASP A 146 -9.97 -0.08 -16.36
CA ASP A 146 -9.89 0.24 -14.95
C ASP A 146 -9.17 -0.86 -14.15
N ALA A 147 -9.24 -2.12 -14.57
CA ALA A 147 -8.41 -3.18 -14.01
C ALA A 147 -6.92 -2.93 -14.30
N GLY A 148 -6.58 -2.42 -15.48
CA GLY A 148 -5.23 -1.99 -15.84
C GLY A 148 -4.74 -0.83 -14.97
N VAL A 149 -5.56 0.21 -14.81
CA VAL A 149 -5.23 1.34 -13.91
C VAL A 149 -5.07 0.85 -12.47
N GLY A 150 -5.93 -0.06 -12.02
CA GLY A 150 -5.89 -0.64 -10.67
C GLY A 150 -4.58 -1.36 -10.37
N VAL A 151 -4.09 -2.21 -11.29
CA VAL A 151 -2.81 -2.93 -11.09
C VAL A 151 -1.61 -1.99 -11.12
N LEU A 152 -1.61 -0.99 -12.00
CA LEU A 152 -0.54 0.01 -12.06
C LEU A 152 -0.48 0.84 -10.79
N ALA A 153 -1.63 1.28 -10.27
CA ALA A 153 -1.72 2.00 -9.00
C ALA A 153 -1.19 1.15 -7.83
N ALA A 154 -1.63 -0.09 -7.71
CA ALA A 154 -1.18 -0.99 -6.65
C ALA A 154 0.32 -1.28 -6.72
N ASN A 155 0.88 -1.51 -7.92
CA ASN A 155 2.32 -1.72 -8.11
C ASN A 155 3.12 -0.44 -7.80
N SER A 156 2.64 0.74 -8.19
CA SER A 156 3.27 2.01 -7.83
C SER A 156 3.25 2.25 -6.32
N ALA A 157 2.15 1.94 -5.65
CA ALA A 157 2.01 2.02 -4.21
C ALA A 157 3.00 1.12 -3.47
N LEU A 158 3.14 -0.14 -3.91
CA LEU A 158 4.13 -1.09 -3.37
C LEU A 158 5.54 -0.53 -3.50
N ARG A 159 5.93 -0.03 -4.67
CA ARG A 159 7.24 0.56 -4.91
C ARG A 159 7.47 1.80 -4.03
N SER A 160 6.45 2.60 -3.82
CA SER A 160 6.52 3.77 -2.94
C SER A 160 6.68 3.35 -1.47
N ALA A 161 5.95 2.35 -1.01
CA ALA A 161 6.09 1.79 0.33
C ALA A 161 7.49 1.19 0.56
N ALA A 162 8.09 0.54 -0.45
CA ALA A 162 9.44 -0.01 -0.38
C ALA A 162 10.49 1.05 -0.05
N LEU A 163 10.36 2.27 -0.57
CA LEU A 163 11.28 3.37 -0.26
C LEU A 163 11.27 3.72 1.24
N ASN A 164 10.11 3.61 1.90
CA ASN A 164 10.00 3.85 3.34
C ASN A 164 10.61 2.71 4.18
N VAL A 165 10.59 1.47 3.68
CA VAL A 165 11.33 0.36 4.30
C VAL A 165 12.83 0.60 4.16
N TYR A 166 13.31 0.96 2.97
CA TYR A 166 14.73 1.17 2.70
C TYR A 166 15.35 2.33 3.49
N ILE A 167 14.60 3.42 3.73
CA ILE A 167 15.13 4.54 4.51
C ILE A 167 15.26 4.20 6.00
N ASN A 168 14.41 3.34 6.54
CA ASN A 168 14.39 2.99 7.95
C ASN A 168 15.32 1.81 8.29
N ALA A 169 15.40 0.78 7.44
CA ALA A 169 16.13 -0.46 7.68
C ALA A 169 17.60 -0.27 8.09
N PRO A 170 18.39 0.65 7.49
CA PRO A 170 19.79 0.88 7.89
C PRO A 170 19.98 1.31 9.34
N SER A 171 18.97 1.98 9.93
CA SER A 171 19.00 2.51 11.30
C SER A 171 18.57 1.50 12.37
N ILE A 172 18.06 0.34 11.98
CA ILE A 172 17.61 -0.72 12.88
C ILE A 172 18.82 -1.52 13.38
N GLN A 173 18.97 -1.66 14.70
CA GLN A 173 20.07 -2.41 15.31
C GLN A 173 19.89 -3.93 15.15
N ASP A 174 18.66 -4.43 15.17
CA ASP A 174 18.33 -5.83 14.85
C ASP A 174 18.55 -6.09 13.35
N ARG A 175 19.79 -6.46 13.02
CA ARG A 175 20.19 -6.71 11.63
C ARG A 175 19.47 -7.87 10.97
N ALA A 176 19.06 -8.87 11.77
CA ALA A 176 18.29 -10.00 11.24
C ALA A 176 16.90 -9.54 10.78
N TYR A 177 16.22 -8.73 11.59
CA TYR A 177 14.95 -8.13 11.20
C TYR A 177 15.10 -7.19 9.99
N ALA A 178 16.09 -6.29 10.01
CA ALA A 178 16.31 -5.37 8.90
C ALA A 178 16.55 -6.10 7.57
N LEU A 179 17.37 -7.17 7.60
CA LEU A 179 17.63 -8.00 6.43
C LEU A 179 16.36 -8.75 5.97
N ALA A 180 15.59 -9.31 6.90
CA ALA A 180 14.35 -10.00 6.57
C ALA A 180 13.34 -9.05 5.90
N ALA A 181 13.17 -7.83 6.44
CA ALA A 181 12.28 -6.82 5.88
C ALA A 181 12.69 -6.39 4.46
N THR A 182 14.00 -6.14 4.23
CA THR A 182 14.49 -5.76 2.89
C THR A 182 14.40 -6.91 1.90
N THR A 183 14.73 -8.14 2.31
CA THR A 183 14.60 -9.32 1.44
C THR A 183 13.15 -9.57 1.04
N GLU A 184 12.21 -9.40 1.98
CA GLU A 184 10.78 -9.53 1.68
C GLU A 184 10.31 -8.47 0.68
N ILE A 185 10.70 -7.21 0.87
CA ILE A 185 10.37 -6.13 -0.06
C ILE A 185 10.91 -6.41 -1.46
N GLU A 186 12.15 -6.84 -1.60
CA GLU A 186 12.75 -7.16 -2.90
C GLU A 186 11.98 -8.27 -3.62
N LYS A 187 11.58 -9.30 -2.88
CA LYS A 187 10.75 -10.38 -3.43
C LYS A 187 9.39 -9.87 -3.92
N LEU A 188 8.72 -9.04 -3.14
CA LEU A 188 7.43 -8.46 -3.52
C LEU A 188 7.57 -7.56 -4.75
N LEU A 189 8.60 -6.71 -4.80
CA LEU A 189 8.89 -5.84 -5.94
C LEU A 189 9.07 -6.63 -7.23
N ASP A 190 9.89 -7.68 -7.21
CA ASP A 190 10.15 -8.52 -8.38
C ASP A 190 8.89 -9.26 -8.86
N GLN A 191 8.14 -9.86 -7.94
CA GLN A 191 6.91 -10.57 -8.26
C GLN A 191 5.84 -9.65 -8.85
N CYS A 192 5.60 -8.50 -8.19
CA CYS A 192 4.55 -7.58 -8.61
C CYS A 192 4.89 -6.80 -9.88
N ALA A 193 6.17 -6.54 -10.15
CA ALA A 193 6.58 -5.92 -11.40
C ALA A 193 6.23 -6.80 -12.60
N ARG A 194 6.55 -8.11 -12.53
CA ARG A 194 6.22 -9.07 -13.59
C ARG A 194 4.72 -9.24 -13.78
N GLU A 195 3.97 -9.37 -12.67
CA GLU A 195 2.52 -9.54 -12.74
C GLU A 195 1.83 -8.29 -13.28
N SER A 196 2.23 -7.11 -12.81
CA SER A 196 1.69 -5.83 -13.27
C SER A 196 1.89 -5.64 -14.79
N GLU A 197 3.09 -5.91 -15.30
CA GLU A 197 3.38 -5.82 -16.74
C GLU A 197 2.54 -6.82 -17.55
N SER A 198 2.41 -8.05 -17.05
CA SER A 198 1.61 -9.10 -17.69
C SER A 198 0.12 -8.74 -17.73
N VAL A 199 -0.43 -8.19 -16.64
CA VAL A 199 -1.83 -7.73 -16.59
C VAL A 199 -2.04 -6.51 -17.48
N PHE A 200 -1.09 -5.57 -17.51
CA PHE A 200 -1.13 -4.42 -18.41
C PHE A 200 -1.18 -4.86 -19.88
N ALA A 201 -0.31 -5.80 -20.27
CA ALA A 201 -0.31 -6.35 -21.64
C ALA A 201 -1.63 -7.06 -21.98
N LEU A 202 -2.19 -7.82 -21.03
CA LEU A 202 -3.51 -8.46 -21.18
C LEU A 202 -4.61 -7.42 -21.38
N VAL A 203 -4.68 -6.39 -20.54
CA VAL A 203 -5.68 -5.32 -20.67
C VAL A 203 -5.54 -4.63 -22.02
N ARG A 204 -4.33 -4.26 -22.41
CA ARG A 204 -4.06 -3.64 -23.71
C ARG A 204 -4.56 -4.49 -24.87
N SER A 205 -4.36 -5.81 -24.83
CA SER A 205 -4.83 -6.72 -25.88
C SER A 205 -6.36 -6.84 -25.94
N ARG A 206 -7.07 -6.51 -24.86
CA ARG A 206 -8.54 -6.50 -24.80
C ARG A 206 -9.16 -5.18 -25.23
N LEU A 207 -8.37 -4.14 -25.37
CA LEU A 207 -8.81 -2.82 -25.80
C LEU A 207 -8.78 -2.64 -27.35
N GLY A 208 -8.19 -3.57 -28.09
CA GLY A 208 -8.12 -3.60 -29.55
C GLY A 208 -6.70 -3.47 -30.03
#